data_87624c0202efe0d64b4ebd863b9625f1
#
_entry.id   87624c0202efe0d64b4ebd863b9625f1
#
_cell.length_a   1.000
_cell.length_b   1.000
_cell.length_c   1.000
_cell.angle_alpha   90.00
_cell.angle_beta   90.00
_cell.angle_gamma   90.00
#
_symmetry.space_group_name_H-M   'P 1'
#
loop_
_entity.id
_entity.type
_entity.pdbx_description
1 polymer ?
#
loop_
_entity_poly.entity_id
_entity_poly.type
_entity_poly.pdbx_seq_one_letter_code
_entity_poly.pdbx_strand_id
1 'polypeptide(L)'
;MTMLKLVLSTGALLLATATPLLSADESNPALNQVIESRSAADRARDDARHPAQTLAFFHVEPGMTVAEGLPGGGWYTRILANYLGKEGTLYGVNYAERMWPMFSFATEDFIKTQKQATAKFDNTVKGFTDNGIKARGFTFSTVPSEVSGTVDRVLLIRALHNLNRFEDTAGTRSQAMAAVRAMLKDDGLVGVVQHRAPESADDAWANGSNGYLKQSAVVAMFEEAGFELVAESPVNANPNDQPGPDDSVWRLPPSFNDSDDDPARRAAMEAIGESNRMTLLFRKSS
;
A
#
# COMPACT_ATOMS: atom_id res chain seq x y z
N MET A 1 45.44 32.85 50.78
CA MET A 1 45.82 32.19 49.53
C MET A 1 44.76 31.14 49.24
N THR A 2 43.75 31.50 48.44
CA THR A 2 42.62 30.63 48.13
C THR A 2 42.71 30.27 46.65
N MET A 3 42.96 28.98 46.33
CA MET A 3 43.07 28.48 44.96
C MET A 3 41.65 28.27 44.36
N LEU A 4 41.39 28.97 43.31
CA LEU A 4 40.17 28.83 42.48
C LEU A 4 40.39 27.67 41.52
N LYS A 5 39.59 26.57 41.64
CA LYS A 5 39.58 25.46 40.68
C LYS A 5 38.64 25.79 39.52
N LEU A 6 39.22 25.92 38.34
CA LEU A 6 38.50 26.07 37.07
C LEU A 6 38.01 24.69 36.59
N VAL A 7 36.70 24.49 36.54
CA VAL A 7 36.09 23.30 35.96
C VAL A 7 35.80 23.57 34.49
N LEU A 8 36.55 22.93 33.59
CA LEU A 8 36.28 22.93 32.15
C LEU A 8 35.17 21.89 31.87
N SER A 9 34.01 22.38 31.50
CA SER A 9 32.91 21.57 30.96
C SER A 9 33.11 21.37 29.45
N THR A 10 33.47 20.15 29.04
CA THR A 10 33.51 19.74 27.64
C THR A 10 32.08 19.42 27.20
N GLY A 11 31.43 20.35 26.53
CA GLY A 11 30.16 20.13 25.86
C GLY A 11 30.40 19.28 24.61
N ALA A 12 29.90 18.05 24.60
CA ALA A 12 29.86 17.23 23.40
C ALA A 12 28.75 17.76 22.46
N LEU A 13 29.18 18.31 21.32
CA LEU A 13 28.29 18.74 20.24
C LEU A 13 27.84 17.49 19.48
N LEU A 14 26.60 17.04 19.70
CA LEU A 14 25.95 16.03 18.89
C LEU A 14 25.63 16.63 17.50
N LEU A 15 26.46 16.30 16.52
CA LEU A 15 26.11 16.54 15.11
C LEU A 15 24.99 15.56 14.73
N ALA A 16 23.77 16.07 14.67
CA ALA A 16 22.68 15.39 13.98
C ALA A 16 23.02 15.36 12.47
N THR A 17 23.40 14.20 11.97
CA THR A 17 23.51 13.96 10.53
C THR A 17 22.11 13.96 9.95
N ALA A 18 21.71 15.07 9.36
CA ALA A 18 20.52 15.13 8.52
C ALA A 18 20.76 14.20 7.31
N THR A 19 20.09 13.06 7.29
CA THR A 19 19.96 12.23 6.07
C THR A 19 19.31 13.10 5.00
N PRO A 20 19.87 13.20 3.78
CA PRO A 20 19.23 13.95 2.72
C PRO A 20 17.88 13.31 2.42
N LEU A 21 16.82 14.11 2.46
CA LEU A 21 15.55 13.78 1.85
C LEU A 21 15.83 13.50 0.36
N LEU A 22 15.76 12.24 -0.05
CA LEU A 22 15.78 11.87 -1.46
C LEU A 22 14.66 12.66 -2.13
N SER A 23 15.01 13.54 -3.05
CA SER A 23 14.05 14.28 -3.85
C SER A 23 13.23 13.25 -4.64
N ALA A 24 11.90 13.37 -4.57
CA ALA A 24 10.92 12.49 -5.22
C ALA A 24 10.98 12.51 -6.78
N ASP A 25 12.02 13.09 -7.37
CA ASP A 25 12.11 13.42 -8.80
C ASP A 25 13.08 12.52 -9.60
N GLU A 26 13.71 11.53 -8.99
CA GLU A 26 14.53 10.56 -9.71
C GLU A 26 13.82 9.21 -9.84
N SER A 27 12.70 9.19 -10.58
CA SER A 27 12.13 7.92 -11.01
C SER A 27 13.08 7.28 -12.06
N ASN A 28 13.35 5.97 -11.83
CA ASN A 28 14.17 5.17 -12.75
C ASN A 28 13.64 5.27 -14.19
N PRO A 29 14.47 5.63 -15.20
CA PRO A 29 14.03 5.76 -16.61
C PRO A 29 13.32 4.50 -17.14
N ALA A 30 13.74 3.30 -16.71
CA ALA A 30 13.08 2.06 -17.08
C ALA A 30 11.66 1.95 -16.51
N LEU A 31 11.42 2.44 -15.28
CA LEU A 31 10.09 2.50 -14.71
C LEU A 31 9.18 3.47 -15.47
N ASN A 32 9.70 4.65 -15.82
CA ASN A 32 8.98 5.63 -16.62
C ASN A 32 8.58 5.05 -17.98
N GLN A 33 9.50 4.38 -18.65
CA GLN A 33 9.22 3.72 -19.93
C GLN A 33 8.09 2.68 -19.80
N VAL A 34 8.09 1.87 -18.76
CA VAL A 34 7.01 0.90 -18.50
C VAL A 34 5.69 1.62 -18.28
N ILE A 35 5.67 2.70 -17.51
CA ILE A 35 4.45 3.46 -17.19
C ILE A 35 3.89 4.11 -18.47
N GLU A 36 4.73 4.71 -19.28
CA GLU A 36 4.36 5.39 -20.53
C GLU A 36 3.89 4.43 -21.62
N SER A 37 4.41 3.20 -21.65
CA SER A 37 4.02 2.18 -22.64
C SER A 37 2.63 1.58 -22.41
N ARG A 38 2.00 1.82 -21.26
CA ARG A 38 0.65 1.33 -20.96
C ARG A 38 -0.42 2.01 -21.79
N SER A 39 -1.58 1.37 -21.93
CA SER A 39 -2.72 1.94 -22.64
C SER A 39 -3.17 3.28 -22.03
N ALA A 40 -3.81 4.14 -22.84
CA ALA A 40 -4.39 5.39 -22.34
C ALA A 40 -5.39 5.16 -21.20
N ALA A 41 -6.16 4.07 -21.23
CA ALA A 41 -7.09 3.70 -20.17
C ALA A 41 -6.37 3.34 -18.85
N ASP A 42 -5.24 2.63 -18.92
CA ASP A 42 -4.44 2.31 -17.73
C ASP A 42 -3.78 3.57 -17.15
N ARG A 43 -3.35 4.50 -18.02
CA ARG A 43 -2.70 5.76 -17.63
C ARG A 43 -3.65 6.86 -17.16
N ALA A 44 -4.95 6.73 -17.45
CA ALA A 44 -5.95 7.76 -17.11
C ALA A 44 -6.00 8.16 -15.62
N ARG A 45 -5.35 7.38 -14.75
CA ARG A 45 -5.29 7.63 -13.31
C ARG A 45 -3.88 7.87 -12.78
N ASP A 46 -2.89 8.02 -13.66
CA ASP A 46 -1.49 8.20 -13.24
C ASP A 46 -1.29 9.52 -12.51
N ASP A 47 -1.93 10.60 -12.96
CA ASP A 47 -1.89 11.92 -12.31
C ASP A 47 -2.44 11.91 -10.87
N ALA A 48 -3.38 11.00 -10.59
CA ALA A 48 -3.93 10.85 -9.25
C ALA A 48 -3.19 9.82 -8.39
N ARG A 49 -2.40 8.92 -9.00
CA ARG A 49 -1.77 7.78 -8.30
C ARG A 49 -0.25 7.81 -8.28
N HIS A 50 0.35 8.69 -9.08
CA HIS A 50 1.80 8.92 -9.13
C HIS A 50 2.62 7.61 -9.10
N PRO A 51 2.38 6.64 -10.03
CA PRO A 51 2.94 5.29 -9.92
C PRO A 51 4.47 5.27 -9.95
N ALA A 52 5.10 6.14 -10.73
CA ALA A 52 6.55 6.24 -10.81
C ALA A 52 7.15 6.64 -9.47
N GLN A 53 6.67 7.74 -8.91
CA GLN A 53 7.15 8.28 -7.64
C GLN A 53 6.81 7.35 -6.47
N THR A 54 5.63 6.71 -6.50
CA THR A 54 5.20 5.75 -5.47
C THR A 54 6.10 4.52 -5.45
N LEU A 55 6.39 3.90 -6.61
CA LEU A 55 7.24 2.71 -6.67
C LEU A 55 8.72 3.04 -6.42
N ALA A 56 9.19 4.22 -6.85
CA ALA A 56 10.52 4.71 -6.51
C ALA A 56 10.68 4.92 -5.00
N PHE A 57 9.70 5.54 -4.33
CA PHE A 57 9.68 5.71 -2.88
C PHE A 57 9.68 4.37 -2.13
N PHE A 58 9.06 3.33 -2.68
CA PHE A 58 9.10 1.96 -2.13
C PHE A 58 10.38 1.20 -2.50
N HIS A 59 11.32 1.84 -3.19
CA HIS A 59 12.55 1.22 -3.66
C HIS A 59 12.31 -0.10 -4.41
N VAL A 60 11.30 -0.13 -5.28
CA VAL A 60 11.06 -1.27 -6.15
C VAL A 60 12.02 -1.19 -7.33
N GLU A 61 12.73 -2.29 -7.61
CA GLU A 61 13.74 -2.37 -8.66
C GLU A 61 13.55 -3.63 -9.52
N PRO A 62 14.05 -3.64 -10.77
CA PRO A 62 14.06 -4.82 -11.60
C PRO A 62 14.73 -6.02 -10.93
N GLY A 63 14.24 -7.21 -11.18
CA GLY A 63 14.76 -8.46 -10.62
C GLY A 63 14.31 -8.79 -9.20
N MET A 64 13.65 -7.88 -8.49
CA MET A 64 13.16 -8.12 -7.14
C MET A 64 12.03 -9.15 -7.09
N THR A 65 11.88 -9.77 -5.92
CA THR A 65 10.67 -10.52 -5.51
C THR A 65 9.73 -9.57 -4.81
N VAL A 66 8.57 -9.31 -5.42
CA VAL A 66 7.55 -8.39 -4.90
C VAL A 66 6.26 -9.14 -4.60
N ALA A 67 5.65 -8.87 -3.44
CA ALA A 67 4.32 -9.34 -3.09
C ALA A 67 3.33 -8.15 -3.13
N GLU A 68 2.40 -8.18 -4.06
CA GLU A 68 1.31 -7.22 -4.19
C GLU A 68 0.11 -7.71 -3.38
N GLY A 69 -0.21 -6.99 -2.30
CA GLY A 69 -1.41 -7.25 -1.50
C GLY A 69 -2.65 -6.73 -2.20
N LEU A 70 -3.62 -7.62 -2.42
CA LEU A 70 -4.89 -7.35 -3.08
C LEU A 70 -4.74 -6.75 -4.49
N PRO A 71 -4.22 -7.52 -5.47
CA PRO A 71 -3.99 -7.03 -6.84
C PRO A 71 -5.24 -6.46 -7.53
N GLY A 72 -6.43 -6.92 -7.16
CA GLY A 72 -7.71 -6.46 -7.71
C GLY A 72 -7.76 -6.62 -9.23
N GLY A 73 -8.08 -5.54 -9.95
CA GLY A 73 -8.10 -5.51 -11.42
C GLY A 73 -6.71 -5.44 -12.07
N GLY A 74 -5.61 -5.56 -11.31
CA GLY A 74 -4.25 -5.66 -11.82
C GLY A 74 -3.62 -4.34 -12.28
N TRP A 75 -4.06 -3.21 -11.73
CA TRP A 75 -3.53 -1.91 -12.16
C TRP A 75 -2.04 -1.75 -11.84
N TYR A 76 -1.61 -2.05 -10.61
CA TYR A 76 -0.18 -2.10 -10.26
C TYR A 76 0.48 -3.38 -10.78
N THR A 77 -0.23 -4.50 -10.82
CA THR A 77 0.29 -5.77 -11.37
C THR A 77 0.87 -5.59 -12.78
N ARG A 78 0.19 -4.82 -13.68
CA ARG A 78 0.68 -4.54 -15.04
C ARG A 78 2.00 -3.78 -15.05
N ILE A 79 2.17 -2.83 -14.11
CA ILE A 79 3.43 -2.08 -13.98
C ILE A 79 4.52 -3.00 -13.43
N LEU A 80 4.24 -3.68 -12.31
CA LEU A 80 5.20 -4.55 -11.64
C LEU A 80 5.66 -5.70 -12.55
N ALA A 81 4.73 -6.36 -13.23
CA ALA A 81 5.07 -7.49 -14.12
C ALA A 81 6.04 -7.10 -15.23
N ASN A 82 5.88 -5.91 -15.81
CA ASN A 82 6.77 -5.42 -16.85
C ASN A 82 8.07 -4.86 -16.29
N TYR A 83 8.03 -4.17 -15.16
CA TYR A 83 9.18 -3.51 -14.56
C TYR A 83 10.17 -4.48 -13.89
N LEU A 84 9.66 -5.48 -13.16
CA LEU A 84 10.50 -6.47 -12.49
C LEU A 84 11.27 -7.36 -13.50
N GLY A 85 10.72 -7.58 -14.68
CA GLY A 85 11.37 -8.33 -15.75
C GLY A 85 11.53 -9.84 -15.45
N LYS A 86 12.23 -10.55 -16.35
CA LYS A 86 12.35 -12.02 -16.33
C LYS A 86 13.05 -12.59 -15.09
N GLU A 87 13.93 -11.82 -14.47
CA GLU A 87 14.64 -12.24 -13.26
C GLU A 87 13.81 -11.99 -11.99
N GLY A 88 12.75 -11.19 -12.09
CA GLY A 88 11.85 -10.87 -10.99
C GLY A 88 10.84 -11.97 -10.68
N THR A 89 10.23 -11.83 -9.52
CA THR A 89 9.11 -12.67 -9.09
C THR A 89 7.99 -11.78 -8.56
N LEU A 90 6.76 -12.03 -9.00
CA LEU A 90 5.59 -11.29 -8.55
C LEU A 90 4.57 -12.22 -7.87
N TYR A 91 4.31 -11.98 -6.60
CA TYR A 91 3.27 -12.67 -5.86
C TYR A 91 2.02 -11.80 -5.76
N GLY A 92 0.85 -12.36 -6.12
CA GLY A 92 -0.45 -11.75 -5.86
C GLY A 92 -1.03 -12.32 -4.56
N VAL A 93 -1.06 -11.52 -3.50
CA VAL A 93 -1.50 -11.96 -2.17
C VAL A 93 -2.89 -11.42 -1.89
N ASN A 94 -3.90 -12.29 -1.91
CA ASN A 94 -5.28 -11.89 -1.70
C ASN A 94 -5.69 -12.04 -0.23
N TYR A 95 -6.87 -11.52 0.13
CA TYR A 95 -7.46 -11.76 1.45
C TYR A 95 -7.67 -13.25 1.68
N ALA A 96 -7.63 -13.66 2.96
CA ALA A 96 -8.04 -15.00 3.36
C ALA A 96 -9.44 -15.30 2.82
N GLU A 97 -9.67 -16.51 2.28
CA GLU A 97 -10.94 -16.86 1.66
C GLU A 97 -12.14 -16.65 2.57
N ARG A 98 -11.97 -16.90 3.88
CA ARG A 98 -12.99 -16.70 4.92
C ARG A 98 -13.42 -15.23 5.10
N MET A 99 -12.65 -14.28 4.59
CA MET A 99 -12.96 -12.86 4.69
C MET A 99 -14.00 -12.42 3.66
N TRP A 100 -14.06 -13.05 2.48
CA TRP A 100 -14.97 -12.64 1.42
C TRP A 100 -16.44 -12.66 1.82
N PRO A 101 -16.97 -13.69 2.52
CA PRO A 101 -18.36 -13.69 2.98
C PRO A 101 -18.71 -12.59 4.00
N MET A 102 -17.72 -11.93 4.59
CA MET A 102 -17.95 -10.85 5.56
C MET A 102 -18.36 -9.52 4.88
N PHE A 103 -18.12 -9.39 3.58
CA PHE A 103 -18.57 -8.22 2.84
C PHE A 103 -20.06 -8.36 2.45
N SER A 104 -20.85 -7.36 2.79
CA SER A 104 -22.30 -7.37 2.49
C SER A 104 -22.65 -7.44 1.02
N PHE A 105 -21.74 -7.04 0.13
CA PHE A 105 -21.92 -7.10 -1.33
C PHE A 105 -21.46 -8.44 -1.94
N ALA A 106 -20.80 -9.32 -1.17
CA ALA A 106 -20.19 -10.51 -1.73
C ALA A 106 -21.24 -11.60 -1.98
N THR A 107 -21.49 -11.87 -3.25
CA THR A 107 -22.28 -13.02 -3.71
C THR A 107 -21.41 -14.27 -3.81
N GLU A 108 -22.03 -15.45 -3.92
CA GLU A 108 -21.29 -16.71 -4.15
C GLU A 108 -20.45 -16.65 -5.44
N ASP A 109 -20.97 -16.05 -6.52
CA ASP A 109 -20.24 -15.89 -7.78
C ASP A 109 -19.06 -14.92 -7.62
N PHE A 110 -19.21 -13.85 -6.85
CA PHE A 110 -18.10 -12.94 -6.51
C PHE A 110 -17.01 -13.70 -5.76
N ILE A 111 -17.37 -14.45 -4.71
CA ILE A 111 -16.42 -15.24 -3.91
C ILE A 111 -15.67 -16.25 -4.79
N LYS A 112 -16.41 -16.98 -5.63
CA LYS A 112 -15.83 -17.92 -6.59
C LYS A 112 -14.85 -17.23 -7.54
N THR A 113 -15.20 -16.05 -8.02
CA THR A 113 -14.35 -15.23 -8.91
C THR A 113 -13.06 -14.84 -8.19
N GLN A 114 -13.12 -14.39 -6.94
CA GLN A 114 -11.92 -14.03 -6.16
C GLN A 114 -10.99 -15.22 -5.91
N LYS A 115 -11.55 -16.40 -5.61
CA LYS A 115 -10.77 -17.65 -5.47
C LYS A 115 -10.08 -18.02 -6.78
N GLN A 116 -10.80 -17.94 -7.90
CA GLN A 116 -10.25 -18.23 -9.23
C GLN A 116 -9.15 -17.22 -9.63
N ALA A 117 -9.36 -15.92 -9.37
CA ALA A 117 -8.39 -14.89 -9.65
C ALA A 117 -7.09 -15.13 -8.87
N THR A 118 -7.18 -15.51 -7.58
CA THR A 118 -6.02 -15.89 -6.78
C THR A 118 -5.30 -17.11 -7.36
N ALA A 119 -6.04 -18.18 -7.65
CA ALA A 119 -5.45 -19.43 -8.18
C ALA A 119 -4.83 -19.29 -9.58
N LYS A 120 -5.32 -18.33 -10.38
CA LYS A 120 -4.88 -18.09 -11.76
C LYS A 120 -4.07 -16.80 -11.93
N PHE A 121 -3.49 -16.29 -10.86
CA PHE A 121 -2.74 -15.04 -10.89
C PHE A 121 -1.57 -15.07 -11.89
N ASP A 122 -0.88 -16.20 -12.02
CA ASP A 122 0.16 -16.42 -13.03
C ASP A 122 -0.35 -16.25 -14.46
N ASN A 123 -1.55 -16.75 -14.76
CA ASN A 123 -2.19 -16.57 -16.08
C ASN A 123 -2.59 -15.10 -16.30
N THR A 124 -3.02 -14.41 -15.24
CA THR A 124 -3.31 -12.97 -15.30
C THR A 124 -2.06 -12.19 -15.66
N VAL A 125 -0.93 -12.48 -15.02
CA VAL A 125 0.37 -11.84 -15.31
C VAL A 125 0.83 -12.15 -16.74
N LYS A 126 0.70 -13.39 -17.22
CA LYS A 126 0.99 -13.76 -18.63
C LYS A 126 0.11 -13.01 -19.64
N GLY A 127 -1.09 -12.55 -19.24
CA GLY A 127 -1.91 -11.67 -20.05
C GLY A 127 -1.42 -10.23 -20.16
N PHE A 128 -0.49 -9.81 -19.28
CA PHE A 128 0.06 -8.46 -19.26
C PHE A 128 1.46 -8.36 -19.87
N THR A 129 2.21 -9.45 -19.89
CA THR A 129 3.58 -9.49 -20.41
C THR A 129 4.00 -10.93 -20.76
N ASP A 130 4.91 -11.04 -21.73
CA ASP A 130 5.57 -12.29 -22.13
C ASP A 130 7.07 -12.29 -21.78
N ASN A 131 7.51 -11.39 -20.91
CA ASN A 131 8.92 -11.21 -20.55
C ASN A 131 9.53 -12.36 -19.73
N GLY A 132 8.74 -13.36 -19.33
CA GLY A 132 9.21 -14.54 -18.61
C GLY A 132 9.26 -14.37 -17.08
N ILE A 133 8.68 -13.29 -16.52
CA ILE A 133 8.55 -13.10 -15.07
C ILE A 133 7.85 -14.29 -14.41
N LYS A 134 8.33 -14.69 -13.23
CA LYS A 134 7.67 -15.70 -12.40
C LYS A 134 6.52 -15.06 -11.64
N ALA A 135 5.33 -15.69 -11.65
CA ALA A 135 4.19 -15.20 -10.89
C ALA A 135 3.42 -16.33 -10.22
N ARG A 136 2.87 -16.05 -9.03
CA ARG A 136 2.02 -16.97 -8.28
C ARG A 136 1.05 -16.22 -7.39
N GLY A 137 -0.20 -16.69 -7.31
CA GLY A 137 -1.21 -16.17 -6.38
C GLY A 137 -1.40 -17.09 -5.16
N PHE A 138 -1.64 -16.47 -4.01
CA PHE A 138 -2.04 -17.10 -2.75
C PHE A 138 -2.75 -16.10 -1.85
N THR A 139 -3.13 -16.48 -0.65
CA THR A 139 -3.79 -15.58 0.31
C THR A 139 -2.90 -15.34 1.53
N PHE A 140 -3.19 -14.30 2.32
CA PHE A 140 -2.51 -14.08 3.60
C PHE A 140 -2.64 -15.27 4.59
N SER A 141 -3.59 -16.19 4.36
CA SER A 141 -3.76 -17.39 5.18
C SER A 141 -3.12 -18.66 4.59
N THR A 142 -2.63 -18.60 3.35
CA THR A 142 -2.09 -19.76 2.62
C THR A 142 -0.73 -19.46 2.00
N VAL A 143 0.09 -18.66 2.68
CA VAL A 143 1.46 -18.35 2.24
C VAL A 143 2.25 -19.65 2.17
N PRO A 144 2.82 -20.01 1.01
CA PRO A 144 3.65 -21.19 0.89
C PRO A 144 4.93 -21.06 1.72
N SER A 145 5.35 -22.15 2.35
CA SER A 145 6.53 -22.15 3.23
C SER A 145 7.82 -21.70 2.53
N GLU A 146 7.95 -22.00 1.25
CA GLU A 146 9.10 -21.60 0.42
C GLU A 146 9.17 -20.10 0.12
N VAL A 147 8.11 -19.35 0.41
CA VAL A 147 8.07 -17.88 0.26
C VAL A 147 8.62 -17.18 1.51
N SER A 148 8.74 -17.89 2.64
CA SER A 148 9.23 -17.31 3.90
C SER A 148 10.63 -16.72 3.73
N GLY A 149 10.80 -15.44 4.11
CA GLY A 149 12.08 -14.72 4.05
C GLY A 149 12.62 -14.48 2.65
N THR A 150 11.79 -14.51 1.60
CA THR A 150 12.26 -14.37 0.21
C THR A 150 11.81 -13.09 -0.48
N VAL A 151 10.87 -12.35 0.10
CA VAL A 151 10.25 -11.17 -0.52
C VAL A 151 11.05 -9.92 -0.21
N ASP A 152 11.46 -9.17 -1.24
CA ASP A 152 12.18 -7.90 -1.11
C ASP A 152 11.23 -6.77 -0.74
N ARG A 153 10.03 -6.74 -1.35
CA ARG A 153 9.01 -5.70 -1.14
C ARG A 153 7.63 -6.31 -0.98
N VAL A 154 6.92 -5.89 0.04
CA VAL A 154 5.47 -6.14 0.16
C VAL A 154 4.74 -4.82 -0.04
N LEU A 155 3.80 -4.77 -0.99
CA LEU A 155 3.05 -3.56 -1.32
C LEU A 155 1.60 -3.72 -0.86
N LEU A 156 1.17 -2.91 0.09
CA LEU A 156 -0.21 -2.87 0.59
C LEU A 156 -0.89 -1.58 0.10
N ILE A 157 -1.32 -1.60 -1.15
CA ILE A 157 -1.90 -0.42 -1.78
C ILE A 157 -3.43 -0.47 -1.69
N ARG A 158 -4.00 0.33 -0.79
CA ARG A 158 -5.44 0.40 -0.49
C ARG A 158 -6.05 -0.94 -0.05
N ALA A 159 -5.25 -1.75 0.66
CA ALA A 159 -5.64 -3.06 1.15
C ALA A 159 -5.96 -3.07 2.66
N LEU A 160 -5.35 -2.16 3.44
CA LEU A 160 -5.40 -2.20 4.90
C LEU A 160 -6.76 -1.93 5.50
N HIS A 161 -7.54 -1.00 4.94
CA HIS A 161 -8.82 -0.61 5.51
C HIS A 161 -9.78 -1.80 5.69
N ASN A 162 -9.83 -2.69 4.71
CA ASN A 162 -10.68 -3.87 4.83
C ASN A 162 -10.11 -4.91 5.81
N LEU A 163 -8.80 -5.06 5.90
CA LEU A 163 -8.16 -5.92 6.90
C LEU A 163 -8.48 -5.41 8.31
N ASN A 164 -8.41 -4.09 8.52
CA ASN A 164 -8.71 -3.48 9.81
C ASN A 164 -10.20 -3.54 10.16
N ARG A 165 -11.09 -3.31 9.19
CA ARG A 165 -12.54 -3.36 9.36
C ARG A 165 -13.04 -4.62 10.05
N PHE A 166 -12.41 -5.76 9.77
CA PHE A 166 -12.83 -7.06 10.32
C PHE A 166 -11.86 -7.61 11.37
N GLU A 167 -10.95 -6.78 11.88
CA GLU A 167 -9.97 -7.23 12.88
C GLU A 167 -10.62 -7.76 14.14
N ASP A 168 -11.50 -6.98 14.76
CA ASP A 168 -12.13 -7.34 16.04
C ASP A 168 -12.98 -8.62 15.98
N THR A 169 -13.51 -8.94 14.79
CA THR A 169 -14.37 -10.11 14.59
C THR A 169 -13.66 -11.34 14.08
N ALA A 170 -12.52 -11.16 13.39
CA ALA A 170 -11.89 -12.26 12.67
C ALA A 170 -10.34 -12.23 12.64
N GLY A 171 -9.68 -11.26 13.29
CA GLY A 171 -8.21 -11.16 13.33
C GLY A 171 -7.58 -11.04 11.96
N THR A 172 -8.26 -10.35 11.03
CA THR A 172 -7.88 -10.31 9.61
C THR A 172 -6.61 -9.51 9.38
N ARG A 173 -6.44 -8.39 10.09
CA ARG A 173 -5.24 -7.56 10.05
C ARG A 173 -4.05 -8.28 10.69
N SER A 174 -4.23 -8.79 11.91
CA SER A 174 -3.18 -9.51 12.64
C SER A 174 -2.65 -10.70 11.84
N GLN A 175 -3.54 -11.48 11.21
CA GLN A 175 -3.14 -12.57 10.33
C GLN A 175 -2.35 -12.09 9.12
N ALA A 176 -2.80 -11.00 8.46
CA ALA A 176 -2.12 -10.46 7.30
C ALA A 176 -0.73 -9.90 7.67
N MET A 177 -0.61 -9.19 8.79
CA MET A 177 0.67 -8.65 9.27
C MET A 177 1.67 -9.75 9.62
N ALA A 178 1.21 -10.84 10.26
CA ALA A 178 2.06 -12.01 10.51
C ALA A 178 2.55 -12.65 9.21
N ALA A 179 1.68 -12.77 8.20
CA ALA A 179 2.05 -13.27 6.88
C ALA A 179 3.05 -12.35 6.17
N VAL A 180 2.85 -11.04 6.21
CA VAL A 180 3.77 -10.03 5.64
C VAL A 180 5.15 -10.17 6.31
N ARG A 181 5.20 -10.24 7.65
CA ARG A 181 6.47 -10.38 8.38
C ARG A 181 7.19 -11.69 8.04
N ALA A 182 6.46 -12.79 7.89
CA ALA A 182 7.02 -14.09 7.54
C ALA A 182 7.59 -14.13 6.12
N MET A 183 6.91 -13.52 5.14
CA MET A 183 7.37 -13.49 3.75
C MET A 183 8.59 -12.60 3.53
N LEU A 184 8.67 -11.49 4.26
CA LEU A 184 9.64 -10.43 4.05
C LEU A 184 11.06 -10.89 4.42
N LYS A 185 12.05 -10.56 3.60
CA LYS A 185 13.48 -10.66 3.95
C LYS A 185 13.79 -9.79 5.18
N ASP A 186 14.94 -10.00 5.83
CA ASP A 186 15.31 -9.20 7.00
C ASP A 186 15.60 -7.74 6.65
N ASP A 187 16.13 -7.48 5.45
CA ASP A 187 16.34 -6.15 4.86
C ASP A 187 15.19 -5.70 3.94
N GLY A 188 14.12 -6.47 3.87
CA GLY A 188 12.97 -6.18 3.04
C GLY A 188 12.13 -5.01 3.57
N LEU A 189 11.33 -4.39 2.68
CA LEU A 189 10.51 -3.23 3.02
C LEU A 189 9.04 -3.46 2.70
N VAL A 190 8.16 -2.81 3.47
CA VAL A 190 6.72 -2.80 3.24
C VAL A 190 6.29 -1.40 2.81
N GLY A 191 5.79 -1.27 1.58
CA GLY A 191 5.21 -0.04 1.06
C GLY A 191 3.70 -0.01 1.28
N VAL A 192 3.20 1.06 1.86
CA VAL A 192 1.78 1.24 2.17
C VAL A 192 1.25 2.50 1.49
N VAL A 193 0.16 2.37 0.72
CA VAL A 193 -0.69 3.48 0.32
C VAL A 193 -2.08 3.24 0.88
N GLN A 194 -2.58 4.15 1.72
CA GLN A 194 -3.88 3.98 2.36
C GLN A 194 -4.64 5.30 2.42
N HIS A 195 -5.96 5.25 2.23
CA HIS A 195 -6.85 6.41 2.37
C HIS A 195 -6.74 6.97 3.78
N ARG A 196 -6.41 8.27 3.88
CA ARG A 196 -6.09 8.96 5.12
C ARG A 196 -7.32 9.63 5.71
N ALA A 197 -7.72 9.21 6.90
CA ALA A 197 -8.66 9.94 7.74
C ALA A 197 -8.00 11.18 8.36
N PRO A 198 -8.75 12.26 8.63
CA PRO A 198 -8.29 13.29 9.56
C PRO A 198 -7.93 12.67 10.92
N GLU A 199 -6.84 13.11 11.56
CA GLU A 199 -6.46 12.61 12.90
C GLU A 199 -7.52 12.93 13.97
N SER A 200 -8.32 13.97 13.77
CA SER A 200 -9.43 14.37 14.65
C SER A 200 -10.72 13.56 14.42
N ALA A 201 -10.78 12.68 13.41
CA ALA A 201 -11.97 11.87 13.16
C ALA A 201 -12.24 10.90 14.32
N ASP A 202 -13.50 10.48 14.48
CA ASP A 202 -13.86 9.44 15.42
C ASP A 202 -13.21 8.09 15.05
N ASP A 203 -12.68 7.35 16.02
CA ASP A 203 -12.01 6.07 15.79
C ASP A 203 -12.97 5.02 15.23
N ALA A 204 -14.23 5.03 15.63
CA ALA A 204 -15.23 4.11 15.11
C ALA A 204 -15.55 4.39 13.64
N TRP A 205 -15.49 5.66 13.20
CA TRP A 205 -15.63 6.03 11.80
C TRP A 205 -14.37 5.70 10.98
N ALA A 206 -13.19 5.93 11.56
CA ALA A 206 -11.89 5.74 10.92
C ALA A 206 -11.33 4.30 11.05
N ASN A 207 -12.18 3.31 11.27
CA ASN A 207 -11.79 1.90 11.47
C ASN A 207 -11.61 1.12 10.16
N GLY A 208 -11.79 1.74 9.00
CA GLY A 208 -11.69 1.14 7.67
C GLY A 208 -13.03 0.78 7.04
N SER A 209 -14.16 0.81 7.78
CA SER A 209 -15.49 0.52 7.20
C SER A 209 -15.89 1.53 6.13
N ASN A 210 -15.46 2.78 6.27
CA ASN A 210 -15.62 3.86 5.29
C ASN A 210 -14.44 4.00 4.33
N GLY A 211 -13.48 3.05 4.36
CA GLY A 211 -12.28 3.04 3.54
C GLY A 211 -11.10 3.81 4.14
N TYR A 212 -11.33 4.69 5.11
CA TYR A 212 -10.35 5.55 5.73
C TYR A 212 -9.74 4.97 7.01
N LEU A 213 -8.44 5.25 7.22
CA LEU A 213 -7.71 4.99 8.46
C LEU A 213 -6.90 6.23 8.84
N LYS A 214 -6.73 6.51 10.14
CA LYS A 214 -5.79 7.53 10.61
C LYS A 214 -4.35 7.09 10.34
N GLN A 215 -3.47 8.01 10.01
CA GLN A 215 -2.06 7.68 9.80
C GLN A 215 -1.41 7.18 11.09
N SER A 216 -1.67 7.84 12.21
CA SER A 216 -1.22 7.41 13.54
C SER A 216 -1.64 5.97 13.86
N ALA A 217 -2.89 5.59 13.56
CA ALA A 217 -3.37 4.23 13.76
C ALA A 217 -2.64 3.22 12.84
N VAL A 218 -2.39 3.57 11.57
CA VAL A 218 -1.63 2.68 10.66
C VAL A 218 -0.21 2.48 11.16
N VAL A 219 0.46 3.53 11.63
CA VAL A 219 1.82 3.40 12.20
C VAL A 219 1.80 2.47 13.40
N ALA A 220 0.88 2.67 14.35
CA ALA A 220 0.75 1.82 15.52
C ALA A 220 0.47 0.34 15.16
N MET A 221 -0.39 0.06 14.17
CA MET A 221 -0.66 -1.30 13.68
C MET A 221 0.60 -2.01 13.20
N PHE A 222 1.50 -1.29 12.52
CA PHE A 222 2.75 -1.84 12.04
C PHE A 222 3.75 -2.04 13.18
N GLU A 223 3.84 -1.10 14.11
CA GLU A 223 4.70 -1.22 15.30
C GLU A 223 4.30 -2.41 16.17
N GLU A 224 3.00 -2.59 16.44
CA GLU A 224 2.46 -3.77 17.13
C GLU A 224 2.81 -5.10 16.43
N ALA A 225 2.90 -5.08 15.10
CA ALA A 225 3.27 -6.25 14.30
C ALA A 225 4.78 -6.46 14.17
N GLY A 226 5.62 -5.65 14.85
CA GLY A 226 7.07 -5.75 14.85
C GLY A 226 7.72 -5.14 13.61
N PHE A 227 7.17 -4.04 13.13
CA PHE A 227 7.79 -3.18 12.11
C PHE A 227 8.09 -1.81 12.69
N GLU A 228 8.93 -1.03 12.02
CA GLU A 228 9.17 0.37 12.33
C GLU A 228 9.00 1.24 11.08
N LEU A 229 8.49 2.45 11.25
CA LEU A 229 8.35 3.42 10.18
C LEU A 229 9.74 3.93 9.77
N VAL A 230 10.06 3.81 8.48
CA VAL A 230 11.33 4.29 7.90
C VAL A 230 11.18 5.66 7.30
N ALA A 231 10.09 5.87 6.53
CA ALA A 231 9.84 7.11 5.82
C ALA A 231 8.36 7.29 5.50
N GLU A 232 7.98 8.54 5.23
CA GLU A 232 6.67 8.91 4.69
C GLU A 232 6.83 9.85 3.49
N SER A 233 5.87 9.85 2.59
CA SER A 233 5.86 10.71 1.41
C SER A 233 4.48 11.35 1.21
N PRO A 234 4.42 12.63 0.83
CA PRO A 234 3.17 13.29 0.46
C PRO A 234 2.70 12.98 -0.98
N VAL A 235 3.41 12.13 -1.72
CA VAL A 235 3.20 11.90 -3.16
C VAL A 235 1.76 11.58 -3.54
N ASN A 236 1.00 10.91 -2.68
CA ASN A 236 -0.39 10.56 -2.90
C ASN A 236 -1.36 11.38 -2.03
N ALA A 237 -0.90 12.49 -1.45
CA ALA A 237 -1.75 13.37 -0.67
C ALA A 237 -2.68 14.18 -1.58
N ASN A 238 -3.95 14.31 -1.17
CA ASN A 238 -4.92 15.19 -1.82
C ASN A 238 -5.63 16.02 -0.74
N PRO A 239 -5.23 17.28 -0.53
CA PRO A 239 -5.83 18.14 0.49
C PRO A 239 -7.29 18.51 0.21
N ASN A 240 -7.79 18.28 -1.02
CA ASN A 240 -9.19 18.55 -1.35
C ASN A 240 -10.13 17.49 -0.76
N ASP A 241 -9.63 16.28 -0.44
CA ASP A 241 -10.43 15.24 0.21
C ASP A 241 -10.49 15.49 1.72
N GLN A 242 -11.59 16.14 2.15
CA GLN A 242 -11.91 16.46 3.54
C GLN A 242 -13.21 15.75 3.92
N PRO A 243 -13.15 14.42 4.27
CA PRO A 243 -14.35 13.65 4.54
C PRO A 243 -15.02 14.09 5.84
N GLY A 244 -16.34 14.19 5.82
CA GLY A 244 -17.19 14.35 6.99
C GLY A 244 -17.59 13.00 7.61
N PRO A 245 -18.36 13.02 8.72
CA PRO A 245 -18.73 11.80 9.47
C PRO A 245 -19.64 10.84 8.68
N ASP A 246 -20.38 11.35 7.68
CA ASP A 246 -21.27 10.56 6.85
C ASP A 246 -20.64 10.10 5.53
N ASP A 247 -19.37 10.47 5.29
CA ASP A 247 -18.70 10.18 4.04
C ASP A 247 -18.02 8.81 4.05
N SER A 248 -18.01 8.16 2.88
CA SER A 248 -17.13 7.03 2.59
C SER A 248 -16.18 7.38 1.44
N VAL A 249 -15.05 6.68 1.35
CA VAL A 249 -14.08 6.89 0.27
C VAL A 249 -14.68 6.59 -1.11
N TRP A 250 -15.64 5.71 -1.18
CA TRP A 250 -16.28 5.27 -2.43
C TRP A 250 -17.21 6.32 -3.06
N ARG A 251 -17.48 7.46 -2.37
CA ARG A 251 -18.12 8.61 -2.99
C ARG A 251 -17.26 9.25 -4.07
N LEU A 252 -15.92 9.09 -3.97
CA LEU A 252 -14.94 9.68 -4.86
C LEU A 252 -14.66 8.84 -6.10
N PRO A 253 -13.98 9.39 -7.14
CA PRO A 253 -13.51 8.60 -8.27
C PRO A 253 -12.67 7.38 -7.84
N PRO A 254 -12.81 6.26 -8.54
CA PRO A 254 -13.67 5.97 -9.70
C PRO A 254 -15.05 5.42 -9.35
N SER A 255 -15.36 5.26 -8.06
CA SER A 255 -16.57 4.55 -7.62
C SER A 255 -17.83 5.41 -7.78
N PHE A 256 -17.75 6.69 -7.36
CA PHE A 256 -18.86 7.65 -7.43
C PHE A 256 -20.17 7.16 -6.80
N ASN A 257 -20.06 6.34 -5.73
CA ASN A 257 -21.25 5.85 -5.04
C ASN A 257 -22.18 7.02 -4.65
N ASP A 258 -23.48 6.76 -4.70
CA ASP A 258 -24.56 7.71 -4.35
C ASP A 258 -24.62 8.99 -5.22
N SER A 259 -24.09 8.95 -6.44
CA SER A 259 -24.11 10.07 -7.38
C SER A 259 -24.64 9.72 -8.78
N ASP A 260 -25.16 8.53 -8.98
CA ASP A 260 -25.64 8.08 -10.30
C ASP A 260 -26.82 8.94 -10.81
N ASP A 261 -27.72 9.33 -9.90
CA ASP A 261 -28.89 10.16 -10.21
C ASP A 261 -28.71 11.65 -9.75
N ASP A 262 -27.49 12.04 -9.34
CA ASP A 262 -27.16 13.40 -8.87
C ASP A 262 -25.93 13.96 -9.59
N PRO A 263 -26.11 14.59 -10.77
CA PRO A 263 -25.01 15.17 -11.53
C PRO A 263 -24.24 16.28 -10.79
N ALA A 264 -24.91 17.03 -9.91
CA ALA A 264 -24.24 18.08 -9.14
C ALA A 264 -23.31 17.47 -8.09
N ARG A 265 -23.77 16.44 -7.37
CA ARG A 265 -22.94 15.66 -6.44
C ARG A 265 -21.78 15.01 -7.17
N ARG A 266 -22.04 14.38 -8.33
CA ARG A 266 -20.98 13.77 -9.13
C ARG A 266 -19.91 14.78 -9.53
N ALA A 267 -20.30 15.95 -10.04
CA ALA A 267 -19.36 17.00 -10.41
C ALA A 267 -18.54 17.51 -9.21
N ALA A 268 -19.16 17.60 -8.03
CA ALA A 268 -18.45 17.96 -6.80
C ALA A 268 -17.41 16.90 -6.41
N MET A 269 -17.73 15.60 -6.52
CA MET A 269 -16.80 14.51 -6.25
C MET A 269 -15.67 14.44 -7.30
N GLU A 270 -15.96 14.72 -8.56
CA GLU A 270 -14.95 14.85 -9.62
C GLU A 270 -13.98 15.99 -9.34
N ALA A 271 -14.47 17.13 -8.84
CA ALA A 271 -13.63 18.28 -8.48
C ALA A 271 -12.70 18.00 -7.29
N ILE A 272 -13.09 17.13 -6.36
CA ILE A 272 -12.21 16.64 -5.29
C ILE A 272 -11.11 15.75 -5.87
N GLY A 273 -11.45 14.87 -6.80
CA GLY A 273 -10.55 13.86 -7.35
C GLY A 273 -10.45 12.59 -6.51
N GLU A 274 -9.40 11.79 -6.69
CA GLU A 274 -9.17 10.61 -5.83
C GLU A 274 -8.84 11.03 -4.38
N SER A 275 -9.09 10.12 -3.45
CA SER A 275 -8.93 10.36 -2.01
C SER A 275 -7.55 10.85 -1.60
N ASN A 276 -7.50 11.55 -0.47
CA ASN A 276 -6.24 11.80 0.25
C ASN A 276 -5.64 10.47 0.74
N ARG A 277 -4.35 10.23 0.47
CA ARG A 277 -3.69 8.97 0.83
C ARG A 277 -2.34 9.23 1.50
N MET A 278 -2.12 8.54 2.61
CA MET A 278 -0.79 8.40 3.17
C MET A 278 0.04 7.44 2.32
N THR A 279 1.34 7.67 2.24
CA THR A 279 2.31 6.78 1.59
C THR A 279 3.45 6.57 2.58
N LEU A 280 3.57 5.35 3.11
CA LEU A 280 4.43 5.01 4.23
C LEU A 280 5.35 3.85 3.86
N LEU A 281 6.57 3.84 4.39
CA LEU A 281 7.55 2.80 4.20
C LEU A 281 7.97 2.23 5.56
N PHE A 282 7.90 0.91 5.70
CA PHE A 282 8.24 0.21 6.92
C PHE A 282 9.32 -0.84 6.67
N ARG A 283 10.05 -1.20 7.74
CA ARG A 283 10.94 -2.37 7.80
C ARG A 283 10.66 -3.18 9.05
N LYS A 284 11.17 -4.40 9.12
CA LYS A 284 11.15 -5.16 10.38
C LYS A 284 11.89 -4.38 11.47
N SER A 285 11.31 -4.30 12.66
CA SER A 285 12.03 -3.80 13.84
C SER A 285 13.11 -4.80 14.25
N SER A 286 14.23 -4.26 14.73
CA SER A 286 15.41 -5.03 15.18
C SER A 286 15.11 -5.89 16.40
#